data_916e8f99b6d4041d7f6dc3a71db8f69d
#
_entry.id   916e8f99b6d4041d7f6dc3a71db8f69d
#
_cell.length_a   1.000
_cell.length_b   1.000
_cell.length_c   1.000
_cell.angle_alpha   90.00
_cell.angle_beta   90.00
_cell.angle_gamma   90.00
#
_symmetry.space_group_name_H-M   'P 1'
#
loop_
_entity.id
_entity.type
_entity.pdbx_description
1 polymer ?
#
loop_
_entity_poly.entity_id
_entity_poly.type
_entity_poly.pdbx_seq_one_letter_code
_entity_poly.pdbx_strand_id
1 'polypeptide(L)'
;MTLETIYIAILSGTAFVSLGLALTLYNRTNLVADTLPFKILRRSKLLAGNISMATTILSLILLSVDVANGDSGIKCMMLSFFYLMGIQWVWMVIPLIAPDFLTKKKVIIDASIFLSSMLLVNFITNVLGYNNKFVGITFAVIFISHCGYWVVKFGQLYRRAMIHLEEEYSDYIFLYIDWTYDASLAIIVFCLSGVLLCYSEKMTIAIFFFFAALAYFYVVHSLNKYQIHAERLYFSLKRTEEEKSIESIRRPRFACVPSINVEEKSETKEDNTNDIASTKVEKCLFSEESPIAQRIKKWIDEEGFLQPGLTLNDIANKIGTNRTYVSGFINTTYHSTFFEFIANLRVEKIKKMLMENPDRELEYLSNTCGFSSSSHMSSTFKKITGETLNEFRKKIKKSMEE
;
A
#
# COMPACT_ATOMS: atom_id res chain seq x y z
N MET A 1 -5.08 -43.93 -8.37
CA MET A 1 -4.47 -43.11 -7.30
C MET A 1 -5.55 -42.90 -6.25
N THR A 2 -5.33 -43.34 -5.02
CA THR A 2 -6.33 -43.16 -3.95
C THR A 2 -6.41 -41.70 -3.52
N LEU A 3 -7.54 -41.26 -2.95
CA LEU A 3 -7.70 -39.91 -2.39
C LEU A 3 -6.62 -39.60 -1.34
N GLU A 4 -6.21 -40.60 -0.57
CA GLU A 4 -5.17 -40.47 0.43
C GLU A 4 -3.79 -40.20 -0.19
N THR A 5 -3.47 -40.86 -1.31
CA THR A 5 -2.23 -40.61 -2.05
C THR A 5 -2.19 -39.16 -2.61
N ILE A 6 -3.33 -38.65 -3.07
CA ILE A 6 -3.46 -37.26 -3.56
C ILE A 6 -3.25 -36.26 -2.40
N TYR A 7 -3.88 -36.51 -1.26
CA TYR A 7 -3.74 -35.69 -0.06
C TYR A 7 -2.27 -35.60 0.38
N ILE A 8 -1.59 -36.74 0.51
CA ILE A 8 -0.17 -36.79 0.89
C ILE A 8 0.70 -36.05 -0.13
N ALA A 9 0.46 -36.25 -1.43
CA ALA A 9 1.22 -35.59 -2.49
C ALA A 9 1.08 -34.06 -2.44
N ILE A 10 -0.14 -33.55 -2.25
CA ILE A 10 -0.40 -32.11 -2.18
C ILE A 10 0.28 -31.49 -0.94
N LEU A 11 0.10 -32.07 0.25
CA LEU A 11 0.71 -31.51 1.46
C LEU A 11 2.23 -31.61 1.46
N SER A 12 2.80 -32.72 0.97
CA SER A 12 4.25 -32.85 0.84
C SER A 12 4.83 -31.86 -0.17
N GLY A 13 4.16 -31.68 -1.30
CA GLY A 13 4.53 -30.67 -2.29
C GLY A 13 4.45 -29.25 -1.73
N THR A 14 3.39 -28.93 -0.99
CA THR A 14 3.23 -27.64 -0.30
C THR A 14 4.33 -27.39 0.72
N ALA A 15 4.65 -28.39 1.54
CA ALA A 15 5.73 -28.31 2.53
C ALA A 15 7.09 -28.05 1.84
N PHE A 16 7.38 -28.75 0.74
CA PHE A 16 8.62 -28.58 -0.01
C PHE A 16 8.74 -27.19 -0.63
N VAL A 17 7.68 -26.70 -1.29
CA VAL A 17 7.64 -25.36 -1.89
C VAL A 17 7.78 -24.27 -0.83
N SER A 18 7.04 -24.39 0.27
CA SER A 18 7.12 -23.41 1.38
C SER A 18 8.50 -23.38 2.02
N LEU A 19 9.14 -24.54 2.20
CA LEU A 19 10.52 -24.61 2.70
C LEU A 19 11.50 -23.93 1.74
N GLY A 20 11.37 -24.20 0.45
CA GLY A 20 12.21 -23.55 -0.59
C GLY A 20 12.05 -22.02 -0.58
N LEU A 21 10.84 -21.51 -0.45
CA LEU A 21 10.56 -20.07 -0.33
C LEU A 21 11.15 -19.48 0.96
N ALA A 22 11.04 -20.16 2.10
CA ALA A 22 11.64 -19.70 3.35
C ALA A 22 13.17 -19.59 3.23
N LEU A 23 13.83 -20.60 2.69
CA LEU A 23 15.28 -20.63 2.51
C LEU A 23 15.75 -19.53 1.54
N THR A 24 15.04 -19.28 0.45
CA THR A 24 15.37 -18.19 -0.49
C THR A 24 15.23 -16.81 0.17
N LEU A 25 14.23 -16.59 1.00
CA LEU A 25 14.03 -15.34 1.72
C LEU A 25 15.14 -15.10 2.76
N TYR A 26 15.50 -16.13 3.54
CA TYR A 26 16.59 -16.03 4.52
C TYR A 26 17.94 -15.75 3.86
N ASN A 27 18.25 -16.42 2.76
CA ASN A 27 19.52 -16.23 2.07
C ASN A 27 19.64 -14.81 1.46
N ARG A 28 18.57 -14.28 0.85
CA ARG A 28 18.56 -12.95 0.21
C ARG A 28 18.60 -11.77 1.20
N THR A 29 18.37 -11.99 2.49
CA THR A 29 18.44 -10.90 3.48
C THR A 29 19.85 -10.37 3.69
N ASN A 30 20.86 -11.18 3.39
CA ASN A 30 22.29 -10.81 3.56
C ASN A 30 22.81 -9.91 2.43
N LEU A 31 22.09 -9.80 1.31
CA LEU A 31 22.47 -9.00 0.14
C LEU A 31 21.97 -7.55 0.19
N VAL A 32 21.29 -7.16 1.26
CA VAL A 32 20.66 -5.83 1.37
C VAL A 32 21.60 -4.85 2.05
N ALA A 33 21.72 -3.64 1.49
CA ALA A 33 22.52 -2.56 2.07
C ALA A 33 22.12 -2.22 3.51
N ASP A 34 23.04 -1.67 4.31
CA ASP A 34 22.79 -1.40 5.75
C ASP A 34 22.17 -0.02 6.02
N THR A 35 21.40 0.50 5.06
CA THR A 35 20.59 1.72 5.24
C THR A 35 19.28 1.41 5.93
N LEU A 36 18.65 2.43 6.55
CA LEU A 36 17.41 2.23 7.33
C LEU A 36 16.26 1.62 6.52
N PRO A 37 15.95 2.07 5.28
CA PRO A 37 14.91 1.45 4.46
C PRO A 37 15.17 -0.04 4.20
N PHE A 38 16.42 -0.40 3.97
CA PHE A 38 16.79 -1.81 3.76
C PHE A 38 16.75 -2.64 5.04
N LYS A 39 16.99 -2.05 6.21
CA LYS A 39 16.77 -2.74 7.50
C LYS A 39 15.29 -3.11 7.70
N ILE A 40 14.37 -2.22 7.33
CA ILE A 40 12.94 -2.49 7.37
C ILE A 40 12.59 -3.62 6.39
N LEU A 41 13.05 -3.54 5.15
CA LEU A 41 12.82 -4.56 4.14
C LEU A 41 13.40 -5.92 4.54
N ARG A 42 14.62 -5.94 5.09
CA ARG A 42 15.25 -7.15 5.62
C ARG A 42 14.40 -7.81 6.72
N ARG A 43 13.88 -7.00 7.66
CA ARG A 43 12.96 -7.49 8.69
C ARG A 43 11.67 -8.06 8.07
N SER A 44 11.11 -7.38 7.08
CA SER A 44 9.91 -7.85 6.37
C SER A 44 10.17 -9.17 5.65
N LYS A 45 11.31 -9.35 5.00
CA LYS A 45 11.71 -10.61 4.37
C LYS A 45 11.90 -11.75 5.37
N LEU A 46 12.52 -11.47 6.53
CA LEU A 46 12.66 -12.46 7.61
C LEU A 46 11.30 -12.91 8.14
N LEU A 47 10.36 -11.98 8.35
CA LEU A 47 9.00 -12.31 8.78
C LEU A 47 8.26 -13.13 7.72
N ALA A 48 8.41 -12.77 6.44
CA ALA A 48 7.88 -13.56 5.33
C ALA A 48 8.47 -15.00 5.34
N GLY A 49 9.77 -15.13 5.52
CA GLY A 49 10.42 -16.44 5.67
C GLY A 49 9.86 -17.25 6.84
N ASN A 50 9.61 -16.60 7.99
CA ASN A 50 9.02 -17.26 9.17
C ASN A 50 7.58 -17.74 8.91
N ILE A 51 6.75 -16.96 8.19
CA ILE A 51 5.40 -17.38 7.79
C ILE A 51 5.49 -18.63 6.90
N SER A 52 6.40 -18.62 5.93
CA SER A 52 6.61 -19.76 5.03
C SER A 52 7.10 -21.01 5.78
N MET A 53 8.01 -20.83 6.75
CA MET A 53 8.46 -21.92 7.61
C MET A 53 7.33 -22.47 8.50
N ALA A 54 6.50 -21.59 9.07
CA ALA A 54 5.33 -22.00 9.83
C ALA A 54 4.33 -22.82 8.97
N THR A 55 4.14 -22.43 7.70
CA THR A 55 3.33 -23.21 6.74
C THR A 55 3.93 -24.59 6.49
N THR A 56 5.25 -24.69 6.35
CA THR A 56 5.96 -25.97 6.21
C THR A 56 5.73 -26.88 7.42
N ILE A 57 5.95 -26.34 8.61
CA ILE A 57 5.79 -27.10 9.88
C ILE A 57 4.34 -27.58 10.01
N LEU A 58 3.37 -26.69 9.77
CA LEU A 58 1.95 -27.06 9.85
C LEU A 58 1.57 -28.14 8.83
N SER A 59 2.07 -28.04 7.58
CA SER A 59 1.83 -29.06 6.56
C SER A 59 2.40 -30.44 6.97
N LEU A 60 3.59 -30.47 7.58
CA LEU A 60 4.20 -31.70 8.08
C LEU A 60 3.41 -32.30 9.27
N ILE A 61 2.93 -31.46 10.18
CA ILE A 61 2.08 -31.90 11.30
C ILE A 61 0.79 -32.52 10.76
N LEU A 62 0.15 -31.89 9.76
CA LEU A 62 -1.08 -32.39 9.15
C LEU A 62 -0.91 -33.72 8.41
N LEU A 63 0.31 -34.05 7.96
CA LEU A 63 0.62 -35.37 7.40
C LEU A 63 0.68 -36.46 8.48
N SER A 64 1.03 -36.10 9.72
CA SER A 64 1.22 -37.06 10.83
C SER A 64 -0.03 -37.24 11.70
N VAL A 65 -1.03 -36.37 11.57
CA VAL A 65 -2.20 -36.33 12.48
C VAL A 65 -3.50 -36.41 11.70
N ASP A 66 -4.45 -37.22 12.20
CA ASP A 66 -5.81 -37.24 11.64
C ASP A 66 -6.66 -36.10 12.20
N VAL A 67 -6.69 -34.97 11.45
CA VAL A 67 -7.39 -33.76 11.86
C VAL A 67 -8.92 -33.91 11.86
N ALA A 68 -9.48 -34.76 10.98
CA ALA A 68 -10.93 -34.96 10.87
C ALA A 68 -11.51 -35.60 12.13
N ASN A 69 -10.75 -36.54 12.72
CA ASN A 69 -11.08 -37.20 13.97
C ASN A 69 -10.31 -36.61 15.18
N GLY A 70 -9.60 -35.50 14.93
CA GLY A 70 -8.72 -34.85 15.89
C GLY A 70 -9.45 -34.20 17.04
N ASP A 71 -8.79 -34.28 18.21
CA ASP A 71 -9.19 -33.67 19.46
C ASP A 71 -9.21 -32.13 19.37
N SER A 72 -9.94 -31.45 20.26
CA SER A 72 -9.97 -29.98 20.34
C SER A 72 -8.58 -29.34 20.46
N GLY A 73 -7.62 -30.06 21.06
CA GLY A 73 -6.23 -29.64 21.20
C GLY A 73 -5.54 -29.41 19.85
N ILE A 74 -5.72 -30.34 18.90
CA ILE A 74 -5.16 -30.22 17.54
C ILE A 74 -5.78 -29.05 16.80
N LYS A 75 -7.09 -28.84 16.92
CA LYS A 75 -7.80 -27.73 16.30
C LYS A 75 -7.34 -26.38 16.86
N CYS A 76 -7.15 -26.28 18.18
CA CYS A 76 -6.58 -25.09 18.82
C CYS A 76 -5.13 -24.83 18.42
N MET A 77 -4.33 -25.86 18.23
CA MET A 77 -2.97 -25.73 17.71
C MET A 77 -2.96 -25.20 16.27
N MET A 78 -3.79 -25.74 15.38
CA MET A 78 -3.93 -25.23 14.01
C MET A 78 -4.33 -23.74 14.01
N LEU A 79 -5.33 -23.37 14.81
CA LEU A 79 -5.78 -21.99 14.93
C LEU A 79 -4.67 -21.06 15.47
N SER A 80 -3.83 -21.55 16.39
CA SER A 80 -2.66 -20.84 16.90
C SER A 80 -1.64 -20.54 15.79
N PHE A 81 -1.42 -21.48 14.85
CA PHE A 81 -0.57 -21.25 13.67
C PHE A 81 -1.14 -20.17 12.74
N PHE A 82 -2.44 -20.20 12.46
CA PHE A 82 -3.08 -19.17 11.63
C PHE A 82 -2.99 -17.79 12.30
N TYR A 83 -3.16 -17.74 13.61
CA TYR A 83 -3.02 -16.48 14.36
C TYR A 83 -1.58 -15.96 14.32
N LEU A 84 -0.59 -16.82 14.49
CA LEU A 84 0.83 -16.47 14.37
C LEU A 84 1.15 -15.89 12.96
N MET A 85 0.66 -16.55 11.91
CA MET A 85 0.85 -16.07 10.53
C MET A 85 0.21 -14.69 10.31
N GLY A 86 -1.00 -14.47 10.83
CA GLY A 86 -1.70 -13.19 10.71
C GLY A 86 -0.95 -12.04 11.40
N ILE A 87 -0.43 -12.24 12.61
CA ILE A 87 0.35 -11.22 13.32
C ILE A 87 1.68 -10.94 12.61
N GLN A 88 2.39 -11.97 12.19
CA GLN A 88 3.65 -11.78 11.45
C GLN A 88 3.43 -11.04 10.13
N TRP A 89 2.29 -11.29 9.47
CA TRP A 89 1.90 -10.54 8.28
C TRP A 89 1.78 -9.04 8.58
N VAL A 90 1.07 -8.67 9.64
CA VAL A 90 0.92 -7.28 10.07
C VAL A 90 2.27 -6.63 10.32
N TRP A 91 3.16 -7.30 11.06
CA TRP A 91 4.50 -6.78 11.37
C TRP A 91 5.41 -6.71 10.14
N MET A 92 5.12 -7.49 9.10
CA MET A 92 5.81 -7.46 7.82
C MET A 92 5.38 -6.29 6.96
N VAL A 93 4.06 -6.08 6.80
CA VAL A 93 3.51 -5.17 5.79
C VAL A 93 3.40 -3.74 6.29
N ILE A 94 3.00 -3.51 7.54
CA ILE A 94 2.79 -2.15 8.07
C ILE A 94 4.04 -1.28 7.97
N PRO A 95 5.26 -1.73 8.31
CA PRO A 95 6.45 -0.90 8.17
C PRO A 95 6.80 -0.52 6.72
N LEU A 96 6.28 -1.26 5.73
CA LEU A 96 6.50 -0.96 4.31
C LEU A 96 5.64 0.23 3.83
N ILE A 97 4.46 0.44 4.44
CA ILE A 97 3.51 1.50 4.08
C ILE A 97 3.48 2.65 5.09
N ALA A 98 3.89 2.40 6.34
CA ALA A 98 3.96 3.38 7.41
C ALA A 98 5.17 3.07 8.33
N PRO A 99 6.38 3.50 7.95
CA PRO A 99 7.64 3.09 8.60
C PRO A 99 7.70 3.35 10.11
N ASP A 100 7.15 4.47 10.57
CA ASP A 100 7.24 4.91 11.98
C ASP A 100 6.02 4.49 12.82
N PHE A 101 4.98 3.92 12.20
CA PHE A 101 3.76 3.56 12.91
C PHE A 101 3.95 2.39 13.89
N LEU A 102 4.70 1.35 13.50
CA LEU A 102 4.87 0.14 14.30
C LEU A 102 6.04 0.27 15.28
N THR A 103 5.79 0.89 16.42
CA THR A 103 6.79 1.06 17.49
C THR A 103 7.06 -0.27 18.22
N LYS A 104 8.24 -0.38 18.86
CA LYS A 104 8.60 -1.55 19.69
C LYS A 104 7.54 -1.84 20.76
N LYS A 105 6.95 -0.80 21.38
CA LYS A 105 5.90 -0.93 22.39
C LYS A 105 4.65 -1.61 21.82
N LYS A 106 4.19 -1.22 20.62
CA LYS A 106 3.03 -1.83 19.96
C LYS A 106 3.28 -3.31 19.63
N VAL A 107 4.47 -3.63 19.09
CA VAL A 107 4.85 -5.03 18.79
C VAL A 107 4.86 -5.89 20.06
N ILE A 108 5.36 -5.36 21.19
CA ILE A 108 5.36 -6.10 22.47
C ILE A 108 3.92 -6.33 22.95
N ILE A 109 3.04 -5.35 22.85
CA ILE A 109 1.63 -5.49 23.24
C ILE A 109 0.96 -6.58 22.40
N ASP A 110 1.10 -6.53 21.08
CA ASP A 110 0.54 -7.54 20.17
C ASP A 110 1.08 -8.95 20.46
N ALA A 111 2.40 -9.05 20.63
CA ALA A 111 3.03 -10.31 20.98
C ALA A 111 2.52 -10.86 22.33
N SER A 112 2.30 -9.99 23.31
CA SER A 112 1.78 -10.38 24.62
C SER A 112 0.34 -10.88 24.54
N ILE A 113 -0.52 -10.22 23.77
CA ILE A 113 -1.91 -10.66 23.54
C ILE A 113 -1.91 -12.04 22.86
N PHE A 114 -1.10 -12.20 21.81
CA PHE A 114 -0.98 -13.47 21.08
C PHE A 114 -0.47 -14.60 22.01
N LEU A 115 0.68 -14.40 22.65
CA LEU A 115 1.32 -15.42 23.47
C LEU A 115 0.45 -15.81 24.67
N SER A 116 -0.15 -14.84 25.37
CA SER A 116 -1.01 -15.14 26.52
C SER A 116 -2.24 -15.93 26.11
N SER A 117 -2.91 -15.55 25.03
CA SER A 117 -4.09 -16.26 24.52
C SER A 117 -3.74 -17.68 24.02
N MET A 118 -2.65 -17.80 23.26
CA MET A 118 -2.16 -19.09 22.74
C MET A 118 -1.77 -20.04 23.88
N LEU A 119 -0.94 -19.59 24.84
CA LEU A 119 -0.49 -20.40 25.96
C LEU A 119 -1.65 -20.84 26.83
N LEU A 120 -2.58 -19.91 27.13
CA LEU A 120 -3.75 -20.20 27.95
C LEU A 120 -4.62 -21.29 27.31
N VAL A 121 -4.96 -21.13 26.03
CA VAL A 121 -5.83 -22.07 25.32
C VAL A 121 -5.18 -23.44 25.17
N ASN A 122 -3.91 -23.49 24.75
CA ASN A 122 -3.21 -24.78 24.61
C ASN A 122 -2.95 -25.46 25.96
N PHE A 123 -2.73 -24.71 27.05
CA PHE A 123 -2.63 -25.27 28.39
C PHE A 123 -3.96 -25.89 28.83
N ILE A 124 -5.09 -25.20 28.67
CA ILE A 124 -6.42 -25.69 29.02
C ILE A 124 -6.77 -26.96 28.23
N THR A 125 -6.51 -26.98 26.92
CA THR A 125 -6.92 -28.09 26.06
C THR A 125 -5.99 -29.29 26.13
N ASN A 126 -4.67 -29.07 26.13
CA ASN A 126 -3.70 -30.18 26.04
C ASN A 126 -3.13 -30.64 27.39
N VAL A 127 -3.03 -29.74 28.40
CA VAL A 127 -2.47 -30.09 29.70
C VAL A 127 -3.57 -30.49 30.70
N LEU A 128 -4.64 -29.67 30.79
CA LEU A 128 -5.77 -29.97 31.66
C LEU A 128 -6.77 -30.97 31.05
N GLY A 129 -6.62 -31.32 29.76
CA GLY A 129 -7.51 -32.25 29.06
C GLY A 129 -8.96 -31.73 28.93
N TYR A 130 -9.17 -30.42 29.15
CA TYR A 130 -10.52 -29.85 29.11
C TYR A 130 -10.98 -29.64 27.67
N ASN A 131 -11.61 -30.68 27.13
CA ASN A 131 -12.01 -30.76 25.72
C ASN A 131 -13.41 -30.15 25.50
N ASN A 132 -13.55 -28.83 25.70
CA ASN A 132 -14.81 -28.11 25.54
C ASN A 132 -14.80 -27.21 24.31
N LYS A 133 -15.81 -27.33 23.44
CA LYS A 133 -15.99 -26.52 22.25
C LYS A 133 -15.98 -25.01 22.54
N PHE A 134 -16.46 -24.60 23.73
CA PHE A 134 -16.45 -23.17 24.13
C PHE A 134 -15.06 -22.58 24.24
N VAL A 135 -14.04 -23.34 24.62
CA VAL A 135 -12.64 -22.85 24.70
C VAL A 135 -12.13 -22.49 23.31
N GLY A 136 -12.35 -23.39 22.34
CA GLY A 136 -11.98 -23.13 20.95
C GLY A 136 -12.72 -21.94 20.34
N ILE A 137 -14.02 -21.80 20.61
CA ILE A 137 -14.83 -20.67 20.15
C ILE A 137 -14.34 -19.36 20.76
N THR A 138 -14.05 -19.31 22.07
CA THR A 138 -13.53 -18.12 22.74
C THR A 138 -12.21 -17.69 22.13
N PHE A 139 -11.30 -18.66 21.86
CA PHE A 139 -10.03 -18.37 21.20
C PHE A 139 -10.23 -17.83 19.77
N ALA A 140 -11.14 -18.41 19.00
CA ALA A 140 -11.48 -17.96 17.66
C ALA A 140 -12.03 -16.51 17.68
N VAL A 141 -12.86 -16.15 18.67
CA VAL A 141 -13.37 -14.78 18.85
C VAL A 141 -12.25 -13.80 19.15
N ILE A 142 -11.30 -14.15 20.05
CA ILE A 142 -10.13 -13.31 20.35
C ILE A 142 -9.30 -13.10 19.07
N PHE A 143 -9.03 -14.17 18.33
CA PHE A 143 -8.29 -14.12 17.07
C PHE A 143 -8.97 -13.23 16.04
N ILE A 144 -10.26 -13.44 15.76
CA ILE A 144 -11.02 -12.67 14.78
C ILE A 144 -11.09 -11.20 15.18
N SER A 145 -11.31 -10.89 16.46
CA SER A 145 -11.37 -9.51 16.96
C SER A 145 -10.03 -8.78 16.80
N HIS A 146 -8.92 -9.47 17.13
CA HIS A 146 -7.58 -8.89 16.97
C HIS A 146 -7.20 -8.70 15.48
N CYS A 147 -7.50 -9.67 14.63
CA CYS A 147 -7.34 -9.54 13.19
C CYS A 147 -8.21 -8.39 12.64
N GLY A 148 -9.46 -8.27 13.06
CA GLY A 148 -10.37 -7.18 12.66
C GLY A 148 -9.81 -5.79 13.00
N TYR A 149 -9.25 -5.63 14.20
CA TYR A 149 -8.56 -4.39 14.57
C TYR A 149 -7.44 -4.04 13.57
N TRP A 150 -6.60 -5.01 13.24
CA TRP A 150 -5.48 -4.78 12.33
C TRP A 150 -5.91 -4.55 10.88
N VAL A 151 -6.99 -5.20 10.42
CA VAL A 151 -7.59 -4.96 9.10
C VAL A 151 -8.03 -3.50 8.95
N VAL A 152 -8.75 -2.98 9.95
CA VAL A 152 -9.19 -1.57 9.95
C VAL A 152 -7.99 -0.62 9.98
N LYS A 153 -6.98 -0.91 10.84
CA LYS A 153 -5.76 -0.09 10.92
C LYS A 153 -4.96 -0.11 9.63
N PHE A 154 -4.79 -1.27 9.02
CA PHE A 154 -4.11 -1.40 7.72
C PHE A 154 -4.82 -0.57 6.65
N GLY A 155 -6.15 -0.69 6.51
CA GLY A 155 -6.91 0.09 5.54
C GLY A 155 -6.77 1.61 5.72
N GLN A 156 -6.76 2.09 6.98
CA GLN A 156 -6.53 3.50 7.28
C GLN A 156 -5.12 3.96 6.90
N LEU A 157 -4.09 3.16 7.21
CA LEU A 157 -2.69 3.48 6.91
C LEU A 157 -2.43 3.42 5.40
N TYR A 158 -2.93 2.38 4.74
CA TYR A 158 -2.81 2.21 3.30
C TYR A 158 -3.44 3.39 2.54
N ARG A 159 -4.70 3.75 2.88
CA ARG A 159 -5.35 4.91 2.24
C ARG A 159 -4.56 6.20 2.43
N ARG A 160 -3.99 6.44 3.62
CA ARG A 160 -3.16 7.62 3.88
C ARG A 160 -1.88 7.61 3.04
N ALA A 161 -1.22 6.46 2.95
CA ALA A 161 -0.01 6.31 2.14
C ALA A 161 -0.29 6.54 0.65
N MET A 162 -1.40 6.01 0.13
CA MET A 162 -1.81 6.18 -1.27
C MET A 162 -2.08 7.64 -1.60
N ILE A 163 -2.92 8.32 -0.81
CA ILE A 163 -3.22 9.76 -1.01
C ILE A 163 -1.93 10.56 -1.02
N HIS A 164 -1.03 10.29 -0.08
CA HIS A 164 0.22 11.02 -0.01
C HIS A 164 1.13 10.79 -1.22
N LEU A 165 1.25 9.55 -1.69
CA LEU A 165 2.07 9.25 -2.87
C LEU A 165 1.48 9.86 -4.15
N GLU A 166 0.15 9.91 -4.28
CA GLU A 166 -0.53 10.61 -5.40
C GLU A 166 -0.37 12.13 -5.33
N GLU A 167 -0.23 12.70 -4.13
CA GLU A 167 0.03 14.13 -3.95
C GLU A 167 1.50 14.52 -4.19
N GLU A 168 2.44 13.61 -4.05
CA GLU A 168 3.88 13.90 -4.13
C GLU A 168 4.48 13.58 -5.49
N TYR A 169 4.03 12.50 -6.15
CA TYR A 169 4.66 11.95 -7.34
C TYR A 169 3.76 11.96 -8.56
N SER A 170 4.34 12.30 -9.72
CA SER A 170 3.68 12.23 -11.03
C SER A 170 3.65 10.83 -11.63
N ASP A 171 4.44 9.89 -11.09
CA ASP A 171 4.55 8.52 -11.57
C ASP A 171 3.83 7.54 -10.64
N TYR A 172 3.46 6.35 -11.16
CA TYR A 172 2.82 5.28 -10.39
C TYR A 172 3.77 4.63 -9.34
N ILE A 173 4.42 5.44 -8.51
CA ILE A 173 5.23 4.88 -7.40
C ILE A 173 4.38 4.06 -6.44
N PHE A 174 3.11 4.41 -6.27
CA PHE A 174 2.17 3.66 -5.44
C PHE A 174 1.92 2.23 -5.92
N LEU A 175 2.11 1.89 -7.21
CA LEU A 175 2.03 0.50 -7.69
C LEU A 175 3.02 -0.44 -6.97
N TYR A 176 4.12 0.09 -6.43
CA TYR A 176 5.08 -0.72 -5.69
C TYR A 176 4.61 -1.08 -4.27
N ILE A 177 3.56 -0.42 -3.76
CA ILE A 177 2.90 -0.78 -2.51
C ILE A 177 1.51 -1.39 -2.70
N ASP A 178 0.94 -1.30 -3.89
CA ASP A 178 -0.42 -1.76 -4.23
C ASP A 178 -0.62 -3.25 -3.93
N TRP A 179 0.39 -4.06 -4.27
CA TRP A 179 0.40 -5.48 -3.95
C TRP A 179 0.18 -5.78 -2.46
N THR A 180 0.51 -4.84 -1.56
CA THR A 180 0.31 -5.01 -0.12
C THR A 180 -1.17 -5.06 0.23
N TYR A 181 -2.01 -4.36 -0.53
CA TYR A 181 -3.47 -4.40 -0.38
C TYR A 181 -4.02 -5.75 -0.82
N ASP A 182 -3.71 -6.20 -2.05
CA ASP A 182 -4.17 -7.48 -2.59
C ASP A 182 -3.71 -8.65 -1.73
N ALA A 183 -2.44 -8.65 -1.36
CA ALA A 183 -1.87 -9.69 -0.52
C ALA A 183 -2.47 -9.67 0.90
N SER A 184 -2.78 -8.50 1.47
CA SER A 184 -3.43 -8.40 2.77
C SER A 184 -4.88 -8.87 2.72
N LEU A 185 -5.61 -8.59 1.65
CA LEU A 185 -6.95 -9.14 1.43
C LEU A 185 -6.91 -10.68 1.36
N ALA A 186 -5.98 -11.24 0.60
CA ALA A 186 -5.78 -12.69 0.50
C ALA A 186 -5.47 -13.32 1.87
N ILE A 187 -4.59 -12.70 2.67
CA ILE A 187 -4.25 -13.18 4.03
C ILE A 187 -5.44 -13.10 4.99
N ILE A 188 -6.27 -12.06 4.90
CA ILE A 188 -7.48 -11.95 5.72
C ILE A 188 -8.42 -13.11 5.43
N VAL A 189 -8.69 -13.38 4.14
CA VAL A 189 -9.51 -14.51 3.70
C VAL A 189 -8.89 -15.82 4.18
N PHE A 190 -7.57 -15.96 4.07
CA PHE A 190 -6.82 -17.12 4.54
C PHE A 190 -6.95 -17.32 6.04
N CYS A 191 -6.76 -16.29 6.86
CA CYS A 191 -6.88 -16.38 8.31
C CYS A 191 -8.32 -16.70 8.76
N LEU A 192 -9.33 -16.10 8.15
CA LEU A 192 -10.73 -16.34 8.47
C LEU A 192 -11.16 -17.76 8.07
N SER A 193 -10.74 -18.24 6.90
CA SER A 193 -11.03 -19.59 6.45
C SER A 193 -10.31 -20.65 7.29
N GLY A 194 -9.18 -20.30 7.92
CA GLY A 194 -8.47 -21.17 8.86
C GLY A 194 -9.35 -21.66 10.02
N VAL A 195 -10.30 -20.83 10.48
CA VAL A 195 -11.29 -21.24 11.51
C VAL A 195 -12.21 -22.32 10.96
N LEU A 196 -12.68 -22.19 9.73
CA LEU A 196 -13.57 -23.15 9.07
C LEU A 196 -12.82 -24.46 8.74
N LEU A 197 -11.54 -24.36 8.37
CA LEU A 197 -10.69 -25.51 8.04
C LEU A 197 -10.48 -26.45 9.22
N CYS A 198 -10.53 -25.96 10.46
CA CYS A 198 -10.44 -26.80 11.65
C CYS A 198 -11.58 -27.84 11.74
N TYR A 199 -12.65 -27.66 10.96
CA TYR A 199 -13.83 -28.54 10.91
C TYR A 199 -14.06 -29.17 9.54
N SER A 200 -13.11 -28.99 8.61
CA SER A 200 -13.22 -29.47 7.22
C SER A 200 -12.56 -30.83 7.03
N GLU A 201 -12.92 -31.47 5.90
CA GLU A 201 -12.31 -32.73 5.48
C GLU A 201 -10.86 -32.54 5.05
N LYS A 202 -10.07 -33.64 5.12
CA LYS A 202 -8.63 -33.66 4.78
C LYS A 202 -8.33 -33.07 3.39
N MET A 203 -9.14 -33.39 2.38
CA MET A 203 -8.91 -32.88 1.02
C MET A 203 -9.09 -31.37 0.90
N THR A 204 -10.09 -30.81 1.58
CA THR A 204 -10.30 -29.36 1.64
C THR A 204 -9.10 -28.65 2.24
N ILE A 205 -8.53 -29.21 3.30
CA ILE A 205 -7.32 -28.70 3.95
C ILE A 205 -6.13 -28.74 2.99
N ALA A 206 -5.91 -29.84 2.28
CA ALA A 206 -4.81 -29.98 1.34
C ALA A 206 -4.91 -28.97 0.18
N ILE A 207 -6.09 -28.85 -0.43
CA ILE A 207 -6.37 -27.88 -1.52
C ILE A 207 -6.11 -26.44 -1.03
N PHE A 208 -6.54 -26.13 0.16
CA PHE A 208 -6.31 -24.82 0.76
C PHE A 208 -4.82 -24.51 0.91
N PHE A 209 -4.01 -25.43 1.43
CA PHE A 209 -2.57 -25.24 1.56
C PHE A 209 -1.86 -25.09 0.20
N PHE A 210 -2.35 -25.79 -0.83
CA PHE A 210 -1.85 -25.61 -2.19
C PHE A 210 -2.06 -24.18 -2.70
N PHE A 211 -3.27 -23.64 -2.58
CA PHE A 211 -3.54 -22.25 -2.97
C PHE A 211 -2.79 -21.23 -2.11
N ALA A 212 -2.61 -21.52 -0.83
CA ALA A 212 -1.79 -20.71 0.05
C ALA A 212 -0.33 -20.61 -0.42
N ALA A 213 0.27 -21.71 -0.86
CA ALA A 213 1.62 -21.72 -1.41
C ALA A 213 1.72 -20.87 -2.69
N LEU A 214 0.73 -20.92 -3.58
CA LEU A 214 0.67 -20.08 -4.77
C LEU A 214 0.54 -18.58 -4.43
N ALA A 215 -0.35 -18.23 -3.52
CA ALA A 215 -0.52 -16.85 -3.05
C ALA A 215 0.79 -16.34 -2.42
N TYR A 216 1.49 -17.19 -1.70
CA TYR A 216 2.75 -16.85 -1.07
C TYR A 216 3.89 -16.60 -2.08
N PHE A 217 3.90 -17.33 -3.18
CA PHE A 217 4.81 -17.07 -4.30
C PHE A 217 4.64 -15.64 -4.85
N TYR A 218 3.37 -15.20 -4.99
CA TYR A 218 3.06 -13.82 -5.38
C TYR A 218 3.64 -12.79 -4.39
N VAL A 219 3.51 -13.03 -3.08
CA VAL A 219 4.09 -12.16 -2.04
C VAL A 219 5.61 -12.04 -2.17
N VAL A 220 6.32 -13.16 -2.35
CA VAL A 220 7.78 -13.19 -2.50
C VAL A 220 8.21 -12.42 -3.75
N HIS A 221 7.51 -12.63 -4.87
CA HIS A 221 7.78 -11.91 -6.12
C HIS A 221 7.59 -10.39 -5.92
N SER A 222 6.50 -9.98 -5.28
CA SER A 222 6.18 -8.57 -5.04
C SER A 222 7.13 -7.89 -4.06
N LEU A 223 7.59 -8.59 -3.01
CA LEU A 223 8.64 -8.11 -2.12
C LEU A 223 9.96 -7.85 -2.85
N ASN A 224 10.30 -8.68 -3.84
CA ASN A 224 11.50 -8.47 -4.64
C ASN A 224 11.36 -7.24 -5.57
N LYS A 225 10.19 -6.99 -6.13
CA LYS A 225 9.91 -5.75 -6.88
C LYS A 225 9.97 -4.52 -5.97
N TYR A 226 9.38 -4.60 -4.80
CA TYR A 226 9.43 -3.52 -3.80
C TYR A 226 10.87 -3.16 -3.44
N GLN A 227 11.77 -4.12 -3.36
CA GLN A 227 13.17 -3.90 -3.00
C GLN A 227 13.86 -2.85 -3.87
N ILE A 228 13.55 -2.81 -5.18
CA ILE A 228 14.16 -1.89 -6.14
C ILE A 228 13.79 -0.44 -5.81
N HIS A 229 12.60 -0.21 -5.26
CA HIS A 229 12.06 1.11 -4.97
C HIS A 229 11.97 1.43 -3.46
N ALA A 230 12.42 0.49 -2.61
CA ALA A 230 12.25 0.57 -1.15
C ALA A 230 12.83 1.84 -0.53
N GLU A 231 13.97 2.30 -1.02
CA GLU A 231 14.64 3.50 -0.50
C GLU A 231 13.84 4.76 -0.83
N ARG A 232 13.42 4.91 -2.09
CA ARG A 232 12.61 6.03 -2.56
C ARG A 232 11.26 6.10 -1.85
N LEU A 233 10.57 4.96 -1.73
CA LEU A 233 9.31 4.85 -1.01
C LEU A 233 9.44 5.16 0.48
N TYR A 234 10.49 4.68 1.13
CA TYR A 234 10.73 4.94 2.53
C TYR A 234 10.90 6.43 2.81
N PHE A 235 11.76 7.11 2.06
CA PHE A 235 12.01 8.54 2.28
C PHE A 235 10.79 9.40 1.95
N SER A 236 9.98 9.03 0.95
CA SER A 236 8.74 9.73 0.65
C SER A 236 7.70 9.58 1.77
N LEU A 237 7.49 8.36 2.26
CA LEU A 237 6.55 8.09 3.33
C LEU A 237 6.98 8.71 4.69
N LYS A 238 8.27 8.76 4.97
CA LYS A 238 8.80 9.34 6.20
C LYS A 238 8.72 10.86 6.22
N ARG A 239 9.06 11.53 5.10
CA ARG A 239 9.00 13.00 5.01
C ARG A 239 7.65 13.56 5.42
N THR A 240 6.57 12.86 5.12
CA THR A 240 5.20 13.25 5.49
C THR A 240 4.97 13.35 6.98
N GLU A 241 5.55 12.47 7.77
CA GLU A 241 5.38 12.49 9.23
C GLU A 241 6.19 13.62 9.87
N GLU A 242 7.37 13.89 9.35
CA GLU A 242 8.20 15.03 9.81
C GLU A 242 7.56 16.39 9.43
N GLU A 243 7.05 16.53 8.22
CA GLU A 243 6.35 17.75 7.78
C GLU A 243 5.04 17.98 8.54
N LYS A 244 4.24 16.94 8.82
CA LYS A 244 3.06 17.05 9.67
C LYS A 244 3.38 17.43 11.11
N SER A 245 4.51 16.94 11.65
CA SER A 245 4.96 17.32 12.98
C SER A 245 5.44 18.79 13.01
N ILE A 246 6.10 19.25 11.95
CA ILE A 246 6.55 20.64 11.80
C ILE A 246 5.35 21.57 11.54
N GLU A 247 4.38 21.13 10.75
CA GLU A 247 3.17 21.90 10.44
C GLU A 247 2.21 21.98 11.64
N SER A 248 2.17 20.95 12.49
CA SER A 248 1.45 20.98 13.77
C SER A 248 2.12 21.94 14.79
N ILE A 249 3.44 22.15 14.69
CA ILE A 249 4.22 23.10 15.49
C ILE A 249 4.19 24.50 14.87
N ARG A 250 4.20 24.59 13.54
CA ARG A 250 3.96 25.78 12.73
C ARG A 250 2.48 25.84 12.32
N ARG A 251 1.56 26.02 13.24
CA ARG A 251 0.37 26.81 12.87
C ARG A 251 0.93 28.17 12.51
N PRO A 252 0.84 28.65 11.28
CA PRO A 252 1.36 29.95 10.92
C PRO A 252 0.60 30.99 11.75
N ARG A 253 1.25 31.62 12.71
CA ARG A 253 0.99 33.02 12.89
C ARG A 253 1.32 33.61 11.52
N PHE A 254 0.30 33.93 10.77
CA PHE A 254 0.43 34.65 9.52
C PHE A 254 1.32 35.86 9.79
N ALA A 255 2.58 35.76 9.40
CA ALA A 255 3.46 36.90 9.37
C ALA A 255 3.00 37.77 8.22
N CYS A 256 2.30 38.82 8.57
CA CYS A 256 2.21 40.12 7.90
C CYS A 256 2.40 40.12 6.37
N VAL A 257 1.29 40.21 5.71
CA VAL A 257 1.21 40.98 4.44
C VAL A 257 1.58 42.45 4.77
N PRO A 258 2.45 43.13 3.99
CA PRO A 258 2.73 44.55 4.18
C PRO A 258 1.42 45.31 4.15
N SER A 259 1.22 46.12 5.17
CA SER A 259 0.09 47.00 5.38
C SER A 259 -0.13 47.92 4.15
N ILE A 260 -1.22 47.68 3.44
CA ILE A 260 -1.87 48.71 2.67
C ILE A 260 -2.71 49.48 3.68
N ASN A 261 -2.33 50.73 3.91
CA ASN A 261 -3.06 51.69 4.71
C ASN A 261 -4.47 51.86 4.16
N VAL A 262 -5.46 51.42 4.90
CA VAL A 262 -6.84 51.90 4.77
C VAL A 262 -7.25 52.40 6.15
N GLU A 263 -7.59 53.65 6.21
CA GLU A 263 -7.97 54.44 7.39
C GLU A 263 -9.11 53.75 8.17
N GLU A 264 -8.94 53.80 9.48
CA GLU A 264 -9.90 53.36 10.51
C GLU A 264 -11.25 54.08 10.41
N LYS A 265 -12.33 53.32 10.52
CA LYS A 265 -13.50 53.71 11.29
C LYS A 265 -13.97 52.54 12.13
N SER A 266 -13.86 52.75 13.43
CA SER A 266 -14.32 51.94 14.51
C SER A 266 -15.80 51.60 14.44
N GLU A 267 -16.16 50.33 14.71
CA GLU A 267 -17.25 50.00 15.65
C GLU A 267 -17.23 48.49 15.98
N THR A 268 -17.28 48.24 17.25
CA THR A 268 -17.30 46.96 17.98
C THR A 268 -18.44 46.04 17.57
N LYS A 269 -18.09 44.73 17.29
CA LYS A 269 -18.84 43.56 17.78
C LYS A 269 -18.02 42.27 17.55
N GLU A 270 -17.68 41.60 18.65
CA GLU A 270 -17.18 40.24 18.71
C GLU A 270 -18.28 39.28 18.15
N ASP A 271 -17.95 38.45 17.20
CA ASP A 271 -18.23 37.02 17.15
C ASP A 271 -17.87 36.43 15.77
N ASN A 272 -17.18 35.27 15.77
CA ASN A 272 -17.10 34.29 14.69
C ASN A 272 -16.55 34.70 13.28
N THR A 273 -15.38 35.37 13.21
CA THR A 273 -14.82 35.80 11.92
C THR A 273 -13.52 35.08 11.50
N ASN A 274 -13.02 34.13 12.27
CA ASN A 274 -11.74 33.47 11.92
C ASN A 274 -11.84 32.44 10.78
N ASP A 275 -12.99 31.80 10.56
CA ASP A 275 -13.17 30.81 9.48
C ASP A 275 -13.48 31.47 8.13
N ILE A 276 -14.10 32.63 8.12
CA ILE A 276 -14.47 33.36 6.88
C ILE A 276 -13.29 34.10 6.28
N ALA A 277 -12.37 34.58 7.13
CA ALA A 277 -11.18 35.29 6.68
C ALA A 277 -10.14 34.36 6.05
N SER A 278 -9.94 33.16 6.63
CA SER A 278 -9.04 32.14 6.09
C SER A 278 -9.54 31.62 4.73
N THR A 279 -10.82 31.37 4.58
CA THR A 279 -11.43 30.90 3.32
C THR A 279 -11.37 31.96 2.22
N LYS A 280 -11.45 33.25 2.58
CA LYS A 280 -11.40 34.36 1.61
C LYS A 280 -9.98 34.65 1.14
N VAL A 281 -8.98 34.51 2.01
CA VAL A 281 -7.54 34.65 1.68
C VAL A 281 -7.07 33.45 0.82
N GLU A 282 -7.48 32.24 1.13
CA GLU A 282 -7.21 31.06 0.31
C GLU A 282 -7.82 31.19 -1.09
N LYS A 283 -9.06 31.65 -1.19
CA LYS A 283 -9.75 31.85 -2.46
C LYS A 283 -9.09 32.92 -3.33
N CYS A 284 -8.42 33.92 -2.74
CA CYS A 284 -7.68 34.96 -3.47
C CYS A 284 -6.28 34.49 -3.91
N LEU A 285 -5.62 33.65 -3.11
CA LEU A 285 -4.29 33.09 -3.42
C LEU A 285 -4.34 32.02 -4.53
N PHE A 286 -5.46 31.34 -4.67
CA PHE A 286 -5.65 30.26 -5.65
C PHE A 286 -6.55 30.66 -6.83
N SER A 287 -6.79 31.96 -7.04
CA SER A 287 -7.48 32.45 -8.24
C SER A 287 -6.59 32.29 -9.49
N GLU A 288 -7.19 32.14 -10.67
CA GLU A 288 -6.48 32.02 -11.96
C GLU A 288 -5.56 33.19 -12.26
N GLU A 289 -5.78 34.36 -11.65
CA GLU A 289 -4.98 35.56 -11.79
C GLU A 289 -3.83 35.68 -10.78
N SER A 290 -3.71 34.71 -9.87
CA SER A 290 -2.67 34.75 -8.84
C SER A 290 -1.25 34.63 -9.45
N PRO A 291 -0.22 35.21 -8.80
CA PRO A 291 1.16 35.05 -9.26
C PRO A 291 1.62 33.59 -9.38
N ILE A 292 1.04 32.70 -8.58
CA ILE A 292 1.30 31.27 -8.64
C ILE A 292 0.68 30.67 -9.88
N ALA A 293 -0.57 31.02 -10.21
CA ALA A 293 -1.24 30.58 -11.43
C ALA A 293 -0.45 30.95 -12.70
N GLN A 294 0.04 32.17 -12.76
CA GLN A 294 0.85 32.64 -13.91
C GLN A 294 2.16 31.84 -14.04
N ARG A 295 2.84 31.56 -12.91
CA ARG A 295 4.09 30.77 -12.93
C ARG A 295 3.84 29.33 -13.32
N ILE A 296 2.75 28.71 -12.81
CA ILE A 296 2.37 27.35 -13.18
C ILE A 296 2.00 27.29 -14.66
N LYS A 297 1.23 28.27 -15.18
CA LYS A 297 0.88 28.35 -16.59
C LYS A 297 2.13 28.47 -17.47
N LYS A 298 3.05 29.36 -17.11
CA LYS A 298 4.34 29.46 -17.80
C LYS A 298 5.12 28.14 -17.80
N TRP A 299 5.15 27.45 -16.66
CA TRP A 299 5.81 26.15 -16.53
C TRP A 299 5.15 25.07 -17.40
N ILE A 300 3.81 25.10 -17.55
CA ILE A 300 3.06 24.22 -18.47
C ILE A 300 3.42 24.54 -19.93
N ASP A 301 3.44 25.85 -20.31
CA ASP A 301 3.78 26.29 -21.65
C ASP A 301 5.23 25.91 -22.04
N GLU A 302 6.14 25.88 -21.07
CA GLU A 302 7.52 25.40 -21.23
C GLU A 302 7.61 23.85 -21.24
N GLU A 303 6.48 23.15 -21.24
CA GLU A 303 6.39 21.67 -21.22
C GLU A 303 7.14 21.01 -20.04
N GLY A 304 7.25 21.70 -18.91
CA GLY A 304 7.96 21.20 -17.72
C GLY A 304 7.40 19.89 -17.16
N PHE A 305 6.14 19.55 -17.49
CA PHE A 305 5.49 18.31 -17.09
C PHE A 305 6.00 17.05 -17.81
N LEU A 306 6.82 17.21 -18.87
CA LEU A 306 7.40 16.09 -19.62
C LEU A 306 8.61 15.47 -18.92
N GLN A 307 9.12 16.06 -17.85
CA GLN A 307 10.22 15.51 -17.07
C GLN A 307 9.77 14.20 -16.40
N PRO A 308 10.47 13.04 -16.62
CA PRO A 308 10.14 11.80 -15.95
C PRO A 308 10.46 11.86 -14.45
N GLY A 309 9.64 11.17 -13.63
CA GLY A 309 9.85 11.13 -12.17
C GLY A 309 9.61 12.45 -11.46
N LEU A 310 8.84 13.36 -12.04
CA LEU A 310 8.56 14.70 -11.51
C LEU A 310 7.85 14.59 -10.15
N THR A 311 8.33 15.39 -9.19
CA THR A 311 7.71 15.53 -7.87
C THR A 311 7.09 16.91 -7.70
N LEU A 312 6.17 17.04 -6.74
CA LEU A 312 5.57 18.32 -6.37
C LEU A 312 6.63 19.33 -5.90
N ASN A 313 7.70 18.85 -5.23
CA ASN A 313 8.83 19.69 -4.83
C ASN A 313 9.63 20.23 -6.02
N ASP A 314 9.79 19.43 -7.09
CA ASP A 314 10.51 19.90 -8.28
C ASP A 314 9.80 21.10 -8.92
N ILE A 315 8.46 21.04 -9.01
CA ILE A 315 7.67 22.17 -9.46
C ILE A 315 7.78 23.35 -8.51
N ALA A 316 7.60 23.13 -7.21
CA ALA A 316 7.67 24.20 -6.23
C ALA A 316 9.00 24.95 -6.28
N ASN A 317 10.12 24.22 -6.39
CA ASN A 317 11.44 24.80 -6.55
C ASN A 317 11.58 25.56 -7.89
N LYS A 318 11.08 25.00 -8.99
CA LYS A 318 11.17 25.59 -10.33
C LYS A 318 10.43 26.93 -10.42
N ILE A 319 9.24 27.01 -9.82
CA ILE A 319 8.41 28.22 -9.84
C ILE A 319 8.69 29.18 -8.67
N GLY A 320 9.62 28.83 -7.77
CA GLY A 320 10.05 29.68 -6.65
C GLY A 320 8.96 29.87 -5.58
N THR A 321 8.33 28.77 -5.17
CA THR A 321 7.32 28.73 -4.09
C THR A 321 7.50 27.48 -3.22
N ASN A 322 6.60 27.25 -2.28
CA ASN A 322 6.60 26.04 -1.50
C ASN A 322 5.58 25.01 -2.02
N ARG A 323 5.77 23.76 -1.64
CA ARG A 323 4.95 22.62 -2.00
C ARG A 323 3.47 22.80 -1.65
N THR A 324 3.17 23.36 -0.45
CA THR A 324 1.80 23.53 0.05
C THR A 324 0.99 24.44 -0.88
N TYR A 325 1.60 25.52 -1.39
CA TYR A 325 0.92 26.41 -2.33
C TYR A 325 0.69 25.76 -3.68
N VAL A 326 1.63 24.98 -4.21
CA VAL A 326 1.44 24.26 -5.48
C VAL A 326 0.33 23.23 -5.36
N SER A 327 0.36 22.41 -4.30
CA SER A 327 -0.70 21.43 -4.03
C SER A 327 -2.06 22.08 -3.85
N GLY A 328 -2.14 23.12 -3.03
CA GLY A 328 -3.37 23.88 -2.81
C GLY A 328 -3.94 24.46 -4.10
N PHE A 329 -3.08 25.05 -4.95
CA PHE A 329 -3.49 25.59 -6.26
C PHE A 329 -4.04 24.50 -7.19
N ILE A 330 -3.33 23.36 -7.33
CA ILE A 330 -3.76 22.24 -8.16
C ILE A 330 -5.11 21.71 -7.68
N ASN A 331 -5.25 21.45 -6.38
CA ASN A 331 -6.47 20.92 -5.81
C ASN A 331 -7.66 21.89 -5.95
N THR A 332 -7.43 23.18 -5.76
CA THR A 332 -8.51 24.20 -5.80
C THR A 332 -8.91 24.55 -7.21
N THR A 333 -7.93 24.69 -8.14
CA THR A 333 -8.17 25.18 -9.51
C THR A 333 -8.54 24.04 -10.46
N TYR A 334 -7.87 22.87 -10.33
CA TYR A 334 -8.07 21.74 -11.24
C TYR A 334 -8.87 20.60 -10.62
N HIS A 335 -9.25 20.69 -9.33
CA HIS A 335 -9.99 19.66 -8.59
C HIS A 335 -9.39 18.26 -8.73
N SER A 336 -8.06 18.16 -8.74
CA SER A 336 -7.31 16.95 -9.01
C SER A 336 -6.11 16.82 -8.08
N THR A 337 -5.65 15.58 -7.87
CA THR A 337 -4.37 15.32 -7.22
C THR A 337 -3.21 15.76 -8.13
N PHE A 338 -2.02 15.92 -7.57
CA PHE A 338 -0.83 16.23 -8.37
C PHE A 338 -0.57 15.18 -9.47
N PHE A 339 -0.73 13.90 -9.11
CA PHE A 339 -0.61 12.81 -10.07
C PHE A 339 -1.59 12.96 -11.25
N GLU A 340 -2.88 13.17 -10.96
CA GLU A 340 -3.91 13.32 -12.00
C GLU A 340 -3.68 14.55 -12.86
N PHE A 341 -3.25 15.65 -12.25
CA PHE A 341 -2.93 16.88 -12.98
C PHE A 341 -1.82 16.66 -14.02
N ILE A 342 -0.69 16.07 -13.62
CA ILE A 342 0.41 15.78 -14.53
C ILE A 342 0.01 14.72 -15.56
N ALA A 343 -0.71 13.69 -15.14
CA ALA A 343 -1.18 12.63 -16.04
C ALA A 343 -2.09 13.20 -17.15
N ASN A 344 -3.00 14.11 -16.82
CA ASN A 344 -3.86 14.77 -17.78
C ASN A 344 -3.06 15.58 -18.81
N LEU A 345 -2.09 16.38 -18.35
CA LEU A 345 -1.22 17.17 -19.25
C LEU A 345 -0.44 16.28 -20.22
N ARG A 346 0.13 15.18 -19.72
CA ARG A 346 0.87 14.21 -20.53
C ARG A 346 -0.02 13.48 -21.53
N VAL A 347 -1.25 13.11 -21.16
CA VAL A 347 -2.22 12.48 -22.05
C VAL A 347 -2.65 13.43 -23.16
N GLU A 348 -2.88 14.71 -22.87
CA GLU A 348 -3.19 15.69 -23.89
C GLU A 348 -2.01 15.90 -24.87
N LYS A 349 -0.77 15.84 -24.39
CA LYS A 349 0.41 15.85 -25.28
C LYS A 349 0.46 14.63 -26.18
N ILE A 350 0.17 13.41 -25.63
CA ILE A 350 0.08 12.17 -26.43
C ILE A 350 -0.97 12.30 -27.53
N LYS A 351 -2.17 12.82 -27.22
CA LYS A 351 -3.23 13.02 -28.21
C LYS A 351 -2.77 13.92 -29.35
N LYS A 352 -2.13 15.07 -29.02
CA LYS A 352 -1.57 15.98 -30.03
C LYS A 352 -0.54 15.28 -30.92
N MET A 353 0.41 14.55 -30.32
CA MET A 353 1.45 13.83 -31.07
C MET A 353 0.87 12.71 -31.96
N LEU A 354 -0.20 12.03 -31.54
CA LEU A 354 -0.88 11.01 -32.34
C LEU A 354 -1.73 11.62 -33.44
N MET A 355 -2.29 12.82 -33.27
CA MET A 355 -2.97 13.56 -34.34
C MET A 355 -2.00 13.99 -35.43
N GLU A 356 -0.75 14.34 -35.08
CA GLU A 356 0.31 14.64 -36.06
C GLU A 356 0.79 13.40 -36.80
N ASN A 357 0.98 12.31 -36.09
CA ASN A 357 1.42 11.01 -36.65
C ASN A 357 0.88 9.84 -35.82
N PRO A 358 -0.21 9.18 -36.30
CA PRO A 358 -0.83 8.06 -35.59
C PRO A 358 0.06 6.81 -35.44
N ASP A 359 1.09 6.66 -36.28
CA ASP A 359 1.95 5.47 -36.29
C ASP A 359 3.20 5.58 -35.41
N ARG A 360 3.35 6.64 -34.63
CA ARG A 360 4.48 6.80 -33.70
C ARG A 360 4.60 5.61 -32.77
N GLU A 361 5.82 5.15 -32.51
CA GLU A 361 6.10 4.04 -31.61
C GLU A 361 5.71 4.35 -30.18
N LEU A 362 5.21 3.34 -29.44
CA LEU A 362 4.78 3.49 -28.03
C LEU A 362 5.94 3.87 -27.12
N GLU A 363 7.12 3.31 -27.37
CA GLU A 363 8.32 3.61 -26.58
C GLU A 363 8.77 5.05 -26.77
N TYR A 364 8.77 5.54 -28.01
CA TYR A 364 9.05 6.95 -28.32
C TYR A 364 8.06 7.89 -27.63
N LEU A 365 6.74 7.59 -27.70
CA LEU A 365 5.72 8.40 -27.03
C LEU A 365 5.91 8.42 -25.51
N SER A 366 6.19 7.27 -24.89
CA SER A 366 6.37 7.18 -23.44
C SER A 366 7.58 8.01 -22.97
N ASN A 367 8.71 7.89 -23.66
CA ASN A 367 9.93 8.61 -23.32
C ASN A 367 9.76 10.14 -23.54
N THR A 368 9.14 10.53 -24.65
CA THR A 368 8.92 11.97 -24.98
C THR A 368 7.89 12.61 -24.04
N CYS A 369 6.86 11.88 -23.63
CA CYS A 369 5.82 12.41 -22.74
C CYS A 369 6.13 12.21 -21.24
N GLY A 370 7.35 11.80 -20.89
CA GLY A 370 7.82 11.74 -19.51
C GLY A 370 7.26 10.56 -18.69
N PHE A 371 6.77 9.50 -19.34
CA PHE A 371 6.35 8.30 -18.66
C PHE A 371 7.52 7.36 -18.38
N SER A 372 7.47 6.65 -17.26
CA SER A 372 8.49 5.68 -16.87
C SER A 372 8.52 4.41 -17.74
N SER A 373 7.44 4.11 -18.45
CA SER A 373 7.33 2.98 -19.41
C SER A 373 6.11 3.14 -20.33
N SER A 374 6.15 2.45 -21.47
CA SER A 374 5.03 2.38 -22.42
C SER A 374 3.79 1.68 -21.85
N SER A 375 3.97 0.70 -20.95
CA SER A 375 2.88 0.06 -20.23
C SER A 375 2.18 1.02 -19.28
N HIS A 376 2.94 1.81 -18.52
CA HIS A 376 2.43 2.86 -17.64
C HIS A 376 1.64 3.90 -18.45
N MET A 377 2.22 4.41 -19.53
CA MET A 377 1.55 5.35 -20.44
C MET A 377 0.22 4.81 -20.96
N SER A 378 0.19 3.56 -21.45
CA SER A 378 -1.02 2.93 -22.01
C SER A 378 -2.12 2.76 -20.98
N SER A 379 -1.78 2.37 -19.77
CA SER A 379 -2.69 2.22 -18.64
C SER A 379 -3.28 3.57 -18.19
N THR A 380 -2.43 4.62 -18.10
CA THR A 380 -2.85 5.98 -17.77
C THR A 380 -3.77 6.56 -18.84
N PHE A 381 -3.39 6.41 -20.11
CA PHE A 381 -4.19 6.88 -21.23
C PHE A 381 -5.60 6.27 -21.19
N LYS A 382 -5.70 4.94 -21.01
CA LYS A 382 -6.99 4.26 -20.89
C LYS A 382 -7.80 4.73 -19.68
N LYS A 383 -7.13 4.93 -18.53
CA LYS A 383 -7.80 5.42 -17.29
C LYS A 383 -8.43 6.81 -17.49
N ILE A 384 -7.73 7.71 -18.18
CA ILE A 384 -8.17 9.10 -18.38
C ILE A 384 -9.15 9.24 -19.53
N THR A 385 -8.91 8.56 -20.67
CA THR A 385 -9.73 8.72 -21.88
C THR A 385 -10.88 7.73 -21.98
N GLY A 386 -10.84 6.62 -21.22
CA GLY A 386 -11.79 5.51 -21.31
C GLY A 386 -11.51 4.54 -22.45
N GLU A 387 -10.58 4.83 -23.36
CA GLU A 387 -10.23 4.01 -24.52
C GLU A 387 -8.74 3.69 -24.58
N THR A 388 -8.39 2.61 -25.28
CA THR A 388 -6.98 2.23 -25.49
C THR A 388 -6.30 3.14 -26.52
N LEU A 389 -4.96 3.25 -26.43
CA LEU A 389 -4.16 3.96 -27.45
C LEU A 389 -4.39 3.44 -28.86
N ASN A 390 -4.60 2.12 -29.02
CA ASN A 390 -4.87 1.51 -30.33
C ASN A 390 -6.26 1.87 -30.87
N GLU A 391 -7.27 1.95 -30.01
CA GLU A 391 -8.62 2.42 -30.40
C GLU A 391 -8.58 3.88 -30.82
N PHE A 392 -7.90 4.72 -30.05
CA PHE A 392 -7.71 6.12 -30.36
C PHE A 392 -6.98 6.34 -31.71
N ARG A 393 -5.88 5.58 -31.96
CA ARG A 393 -5.18 5.58 -33.24
C ARG A 393 -6.06 5.22 -34.43
N LYS A 394 -6.90 4.18 -34.30
CA LYS A 394 -7.83 3.78 -35.35
C LYS A 394 -8.85 4.86 -35.65
N LYS A 395 -9.35 5.56 -34.65
CA LYS A 395 -10.29 6.68 -34.82
C LYS A 395 -9.64 7.84 -35.60
N ILE A 396 -8.40 8.22 -35.24
CA ILE A 396 -7.67 9.28 -35.94
C ILE A 396 -7.44 8.91 -37.39
N LYS A 397 -6.95 7.68 -37.68
CA LYS A 397 -6.72 7.24 -39.06
C LYS A 397 -7.99 7.30 -39.89
N LYS A 398 -9.10 6.83 -39.35
CA LYS A 398 -10.40 6.89 -40.04
C LYS A 398 -10.82 8.34 -40.32
N SER A 399 -10.62 9.28 -39.38
CA SER A 399 -10.96 10.70 -39.56
C SER A 399 -9.99 11.46 -40.50
N MET A 400 -8.82 10.90 -40.81
CA MET A 400 -7.89 11.45 -41.82
C MET A 400 -8.15 10.94 -43.24
N GLU A 401 -8.88 9.82 -43.37
CA GLU A 401 -9.27 9.20 -44.62
C GLU A 401 -10.62 9.72 -45.17
N GLU A 402 -11.43 10.33 -44.27
CA GLU A 402 -12.69 11.00 -44.60
C GLU A 402 -12.46 12.50 -44.94
#